data_22ceb875bdeda0299337e2c5d94f4f03
#
_entry.id   22ceb875bdeda0299337e2c5d94f4f03
#
_cell.length_a   1.000
_cell.length_b   1.000
_cell.length_c   1.000
_cell.angle_alpha   90.00
_cell.angle_beta   90.00
_cell.angle_gamma   90.00
#
_symmetry.space_group_name_H-M   'P 1'
#
loop_
_entity.id
_entity.type
_entity.pdbx_description
1 polymer ?
#
loop_
_entity_poly.entity_id
_entity_poly.type
_entity_poly.pdbx_seq_one_letter_code
_entity_poly.pdbx_strand_id
1 'polypeptide(L)'
;MEITVQFGQYGSVTGTVVDDSTITVTTPTAGQTADTIDITLRDKDGTSHILASAFTFISPDDLDSDGVLNDNDGCPNVAGTSTHDVSGCPDTDGDGYSDAGDAYPDDATDWMDSDGDGVGDNADAFPSDASETLDTDSDGVGDNADAFPNNASETLDTDGDGVGDNADAFPGNANETL
;
A
#
# COMPACT_ATOMS: atom_id res chain seq x y z
N MET A 1 14.03 -35.52 -33.52
CA MET A 1 14.63 -34.59 -34.53
C MET A 1 15.19 -33.42 -33.74
N GLU A 2 16.38 -32.95 -34.06
CA GLU A 2 16.95 -31.78 -33.37
C GLU A 2 16.53 -30.49 -34.07
N ILE A 3 16.24 -29.47 -33.30
CA ILE A 3 15.90 -28.13 -33.77
C ILE A 3 16.67 -27.11 -32.93
N THR A 4 17.03 -25.97 -33.51
CA THR A 4 17.62 -24.87 -32.75
C THR A 4 16.52 -23.96 -32.29
N VAL A 5 16.48 -23.66 -30.98
CA VAL A 5 15.55 -22.72 -30.35
C VAL A 5 16.36 -21.52 -29.88
N GLN A 6 16.06 -20.36 -30.41
CA GLN A 6 16.69 -19.10 -30.00
C GLN A 6 15.75 -18.29 -29.12
N PHE A 7 16.24 -17.85 -27.97
CA PHE A 7 15.54 -17.06 -26.96
C PHE A 7 15.99 -15.59 -27.07
N GLY A 8 15.52 -14.88 -28.08
CA GLY A 8 15.87 -13.47 -28.29
C GLY A 8 17.37 -13.21 -28.18
N GLN A 9 17.76 -12.31 -27.28
CA GLN A 9 19.17 -11.97 -27.01
C GLN A 9 19.88 -12.95 -26.05
N TYR A 10 19.14 -13.84 -25.38
CA TYR A 10 19.70 -14.74 -24.35
C TYR A 10 20.35 -16.01 -24.89
N GLY A 11 20.41 -16.16 -26.19
CA GLY A 11 21.12 -17.25 -26.83
C GLY A 11 20.22 -18.30 -27.46
N SER A 12 20.87 -19.37 -27.96
CA SER A 12 20.18 -20.48 -28.58
C SER A 12 20.61 -21.82 -27.98
N VAL A 13 19.67 -22.75 -27.93
CA VAL A 13 19.86 -24.10 -27.42
C VAL A 13 19.33 -25.12 -28.42
N THR A 14 19.81 -26.36 -28.33
CA THR A 14 19.26 -27.46 -29.11
C THR A 14 18.04 -28.03 -28.41
N GLY A 15 16.92 -28.03 -29.13
CA GLY A 15 15.67 -28.65 -28.66
C GLY A 15 15.47 -30.04 -29.26
N THR A 16 14.73 -30.87 -28.54
CA THR A 16 14.28 -32.18 -29.01
C THR A 16 12.80 -32.14 -29.39
N VAL A 17 12.47 -32.43 -30.62
CA VAL A 17 11.09 -32.59 -31.06
C VAL A 17 10.56 -33.91 -30.52
N VAL A 18 9.55 -33.83 -29.68
CA VAL A 18 8.90 -34.98 -29.04
C VAL A 18 7.76 -35.51 -29.92
N ASP A 19 6.92 -34.61 -30.42
CA ASP A 19 5.82 -34.89 -31.33
C ASP A 19 5.50 -33.67 -32.21
N ASP A 20 4.40 -33.73 -32.97
CA ASP A 20 4.00 -32.68 -33.91
C ASP A 20 3.63 -31.33 -33.24
N SER A 21 3.52 -31.29 -31.92
CA SER A 21 3.11 -30.13 -31.16
C SER A 21 4.05 -29.76 -29.99
N THR A 22 5.06 -30.62 -29.72
CA THR A 22 5.89 -30.50 -28.52
C THR A 22 7.37 -30.49 -28.82
N ILE A 23 8.06 -29.48 -28.36
CA ILE A 23 9.53 -29.39 -28.36
C ILE A 23 9.99 -29.23 -26.91
N THR A 24 10.96 -30.06 -26.51
CA THR A 24 11.58 -29.93 -25.18
C THR A 24 12.93 -29.27 -25.32
N VAL A 25 13.18 -28.23 -24.52
CA VAL A 25 14.45 -27.53 -24.45
C VAL A 25 14.82 -27.23 -23.00
N THR A 26 16.11 -27.05 -22.75
CA THR A 26 16.57 -26.41 -21.51
C THR A 26 16.76 -24.92 -21.81
N THR A 27 16.04 -24.06 -21.12
CA THR A 27 16.16 -22.61 -21.31
C THR A 27 17.57 -22.13 -20.96
N PRO A 28 18.11 -21.14 -21.67
CA PRO A 28 19.34 -20.49 -21.25
C PRO A 28 19.12 -19.74 -19.93
N THR A 29 20.19 -19.56 -19.17
CA THR A 29 20.15 -18.75 -17.96
C THR A 29 19.88 -17.29 -18.36
N ALA A 30 18.75 -16.75 -17.99
CA ALA A 30 18.46 -15.33 -18.15
C ALA A 30 19.27 -14.48 -17.14
N GLY A 31 19.54 -13.25 -17.50
CA GLY A 31 19.96 -12.25 -16.51
C GLY A 31 18.84 -11.97 -15.50
N GLN A 32 19.17 -11.25 -14.44
CA GLN A 32 18.29 -11.00 -13.28
C GLN A 32 17.10 -10.06 -13.53
N THR A 33 16.66 -9.88 -14.77
CA THR A 33 15.50 -9.02 -15.09
C THR A 33 14.45 -9.82 -15.82
N ALA A 34 13.20 -9.63 -15.43
CA ALA A 34 12.06 -10.15 -16.18
C ALA A 34 12.06 -9.57 -17.61
N ASP A 35 11.90 -10.41 -18.61
CA ASP A 35 11.88 -9.99 -20.00
C ASP A 35 10.97 -10.92 -20.82
N THR A 36 10.16 -10.32 -21.68
CA THR A 36 9.32 -11.05 -22.62
C THR A 36 9.98 -11.01 -23.99
N ILE A 37 10.28 -12.18 -24.51
CA ILE A 37 11.06 -12.33 -25.73
C ILE A 37 10.34 -13.11 -26.82
N ASP A 38 10.76 -12.89 -28.04
CA ASP A 38 10.38 -13.73 -29.16
C ASP A 38 11.18 -15.03 -29.16
N ILE A 39 10.52 -16.14 -29.46
CA ILE A 39 11.17 -17.43 -29.70
C ILE A 39 11.29 -17.63 -31.19
N THR A 40 12.50 -17.89 -31.68
CA THR A 40 12.73 -18.30 -33.04
C THR A 40 13.10 -19.77 -33.09
N LEU A 41 12.30 -20.56 -33.77
CA LEU A 41 12.57 -21.96 -34.05
C LEU A 41 13.24 -22.04 -35.43
N ARG A 42 14.35 -22.73 -35.50
CA ARG A 42 15.07 -22.97 -36.78
C ARG A 42 15.31 -24.45 -36.98
N ASP A 43 14.80 -24.99 -38.07
CA ASP A 43 15.07 -26.36 -38.46
C ASP A 43 16.43 -26.52 -39.16
N LYS A 44 16.81 -27.74 -39.48
CA LYS A 44 18.10 -28.05 -40.06
C LYS A 44 18.30 -27.55 -41.50
N ASP A 45 17.25 -27.23 -42.22
CA ASP A 45 17.28 -26.66 -43.57
C ASP A 45 17.34 -25.12 -43.52
N GLY A 46 17.32 -24.52 -42.31
CA GLY A 46 17.44 -23.09 -42.10
C GLY A 46 16.10 -22.33 -42.12
N THR A 47 14.97 -23.02 -42.26
CA THR A 47 13.66 -22.40 -42.15
C THR A 47 13.44 -21.91 -40.71
N SER A 48 12.93 -20.68 -40.55
CA SER A 48 12.71 -20.05 -39.25
C SER A 48 11.25 -19.76 -39.05
N HIS A 49 10.76 -20.02 -37.86
CA HIS A 49 9.44 -19.63 -37.37
C HIS A 49 9.60 -18.79 -36.11
N ILE A 50 8.97 -17.62 -36.08
CA ILE A 50 9.03 -16.70 -34.96
C ILE A 50 7.70 -16.75 -34.23
N LEU A 51 7.78 -16.97 -32.91
CA LEU A 51 6.69 -16.85 -31.98
C LEU A 51 6.91 -15.54 -31.18
N ALA A 52 6.22 -14.49 -31.57
CA ALA A 52 6.39 -13.17 -30.97
C ALA A 52 5.87 -13.15 -29.53
N SER A 53 6.65 -12.57 -28.63
CA SER A 53 6.32 -12.45 -27.19
C SER A 53 5.87 -13.77 -26.54
N ALA A 54 6.49 -14.85 -26.96
CA ALA A 54 6.02 -16.22 -26.63
C ALA A 54 6.60 -16.76 -25.32
N PHE A 55 7.61 -16.10 -24.76
CA PHE A 55 8.26 -16.56 -23.55
C PHE A 55 8.62 -15.37 -22.67
N THR A 56 8.30 -15.49 -21.39
CA THR A 56 8.70 -14.51 -20.39
C THR A 56 9.66 -15.17 -19.41
N PHE A 57 10.85 -14.60 -19.26
CA PHE A 57 11.71 -14.94 -18.15
C PHE A 57 11.15 -14.27 -16.90
N ILE A 58 10.87 -15.06 -15.90
CA ILE A 58 10.58 -14.55 -14.55
C ILE A 58 11.91 -14.58 -13.80
N SER A 59 12.31 -13.49 -13.19
CA SER A 59 13.48 -13.49 -12.30
C SER A 59 13.20 -14.46 -11.16
N PRO A 60 14.08 -15.45 -10.89
CA PRO A 60 13.91 -16.30 -9.73
C PRO A 60 14.06 -15.51 -8.41
N ASP A 61 14.62 -14.30 -8.50
CA ASP A 61 14.84 -13.40 -7.36
C ASP A 61 13.69 -12.37 -7.19
N ASP A 62 12.69 -12.38 -8.09
CA ASP A 62 11.49 -11.53 -8.07
C ASP A 62 10.33 -12.38 -8.64
N LEU A 63 9.61 -13.04 -7.76
CA LEU A 63 8.70 -14.13 -8.10
C LEU A 63 7.36 -13.65 -8.65
N ASP A 64 6.88 -12.50 -8.19
CA ASP A 64 5.60 -11.88 -8.60
C ASP A 64 5.77 -10.74 -9.60
N SER A 65 7.05 -10.36 -9.85
CA SER A 65 7.44 -9.37 -10.87
C SER A 65 6.96 -7.95 -10.60
N ASP A 66 6.91 -7.55 -9.33
CA ASP A 66 6.56 -6.19 -8.92
C ASP A 66 7.75 -5.23 -8.91
N GLY A 67 8.97 -5.75 -9.08
CA GLY A 67 10.22 -5.01 -9.11
C GLY A 67 10.97 -5.00 -7.78
N VAL A 68 10.42 -5.60 -6.73
CA VAL A 68 11.09 -5.84 -5.45
C VAL A 68 11.63 -7.28 -5.44
N LEU A 69 12.92 -7.43 -5.13
CA LEU A 69 13.51 -8.77 -5.07
C LEU A 69 13.01 -9.52 -3.84
N ASN A 70 12.77 -10.82 -3.96
CA ASN A 70 12.24 -11.68 -2.89
C ASN A 70 12.92 -11.52 -1.52
N ASP A 71 14.24 -11.24 -1.52
CA ASP A 71 15.01 -11.05 -0.28
C ASP A 71 14.68 -9.74 0.45
N ASN A 72 14.06 -8.78 -0.26
CA ASN A 72 13.66 -7.47 0.25
C ASN A 72 12.14 -7.28 0.19
N ASP A 73 11.43 -8.28 -0.32
CA ASP A 73 10.00 -8.27 -0.53
C ASP A 73 9.28 -8.95 0.63
N GLY A 74 8.37 -8.23 1.24
CA GLY A 74 7.53 -8.74 2.32
C GLY A 74 6.44 -9.69 1.84
N CYS A 75 6.08 -9.59 0.55
CA CYS A 75 5.01 -10.38 -0.07
C CYS A 75 5.47 -11.10 -1.36
N PRO A 76 6.53 -11.92 -1.35
CA PRO A 76 7.25 -12.41 -2.54
C PRO A 76 6.45 -13.21 -3.57
N ASN A 77 5.17 -13.36 -3.40
CA ASN A 77 4.28 -14.11 -4.30
C ASN A 77 3.02 -13.30 -4.66
N VAL A 78 2.95 -12.05 -4.21
CA VAL A 78 1.78 -11.18 -4.42
C VAL A 78 2.28 -9.77 -4.70
N ALA A 79 2.34 -9.42 -5.97
CA ALA A 79 2.83 -8.13 -6.44
C ALA A 79 2.15 -6.95 -5.72
N GLY A 80 2.96 -6.01 -5.26
CA GLY A 80 2.51 -4.84 -4.54
C GLY A 80 3.36 -3.60 -4.77
N THR A 81 2.95 -2.50 -4.17
CA THR A 81 3.58 -1.18 -4.37
C THR A 81 4.00 -0.50 -3.07
N SER A 82 3.73 -1.12 -1.93
CA SER A 82 4.07 -0.57 -0.61
C SER A 82 5.58 -0.39 -0.43
N THR A 83 5.97 0.67 0.30
CA THR A 83 7.37 1.09 0.47
C THR A 83 7.70 1.59 1.86
N HIS A 84 6.70 1.91 2.70
CA HIS A 84 6.91 2.57 3.99
C HIS A 84 7.01 1.60 5.16
N ASP A 85 6.18 0.56 5.20
CA ASP A 85 6.19 -0.46 6.27
C ASP A 85 6.85 -1.75 5.80
N VAL A 86 6.22 -2.44 4.86
CA VAL A 86 6.68 -3.71 4.26
C VAL A 86 6.71 -3.53 2.74
N SER A 87 7.90 -3.55 2.14
CA SER A 87 8.06 -3.35 0.70
C SER A 87 7.45 -4.48 -0.11
N GLY A 88 6.87 -4.17 -1.27
CA GLY A 88 6.40 -5.15 -2.25
C GLY A 88 5.06 -5.79 -1.88
N CYS A 89 4.35 -5.29 -0.89
CA CYS A 89 3.03 -5.79 -0.55
C CYS A 89 1.91 -4.96 -1.21
N PRO A 90 0.70 -5.52 -1.34
CA PRO A 90 -0.47 -4.77 -1.81
C PRO A 90 -0.66 -3.47 -1.04
N ASP A 91 -0.97 -2.41 -1.77
CA ASP A 91 -1.16 -1.04 -1.30
C ASP A 91 -2.28 -0.47 -2.19
N THR A 92 -3.49 -0.50 -1.65
CA THR A 92 -4.71 -0.29 -2.45
C THR A 92 -4.93 1.17 -2.81
N ASP A 93 -4.62 2.09 -1.91
CA ASP A 93 -4.83 3.54 -2.12
C ASP A 93 -3.57 4.27 -2.59
N GLY A 94 -2.39 3.63 -2.47
CA GLY A 94 -1.13 4.12 -3.04
C GLY A 94 -0.39 5.12 -2.16
N ASP A 95 -0.60 5.13 -0.86
CA ASP A 95 0.08 6.01 0.08
C ASP A 95 1.47 5.50 0.49
N GLY A 96 1.75 4.24 0.19
CA GLY A 96 3.03 3.56 0.44
C GLY A 96 3.02 2.62 1.64
N TYR A 97 1.98 2.57 2.43
CA TYR A 97 1.77 1.53 3.43
C TYR A 97 1.07 0.32 2.81
N SER A 98 1.35 -0.86 3.34
CA SER A 98 0.67 -2.07 2.85
C SER A 98 -0.75 -2.17 3.41
N ASP A 99 -1.69 -2.74 2.65
CA ASP A 99 -3.06 -2.99 3.12
C ASP A 99 -3.11 -3.70 4.48
N ALA A 100 -2.09 -4.47 4.82
CA ALA A 100 -2.01 -5.22 6.07
C ALA A 100 -1.45 -4.39 7.24
N GLY A 101 -0.67 -3.37 6.95
CA GLY A 101 -0.07 -2.47 7.94
C GLY A 101 -0.80 -1.14 8.08
N ASP A 102 -1.78 -0.91 7.22
CA ASP A 102 -2.59 0.28 7.13
C ASP A 102 -3.92 0.11 7.88
N ALA A 103 -4.26 1.07 8.73
CA ALA A 103 -5.54 1.11 9.41
C ALA A 103 -6.68 1.52 8.46
N TYR A 104 -6.36 2.23 7.36
CA TYR A 104 -7.30 2.77 6.38
C TYR A 104 -6.92 2.45 4.94
N PRO A 105 -6.90 1.18 4.49
CA PRO A 105 -6.34 0.74 3.21
C PRO A 105 -7.01 1.28 1.94
N ASP A 106 -8.03 2.09 2.08
CA ASP A 106 -8.77 2.75 0.99
C ASP A 106 -8.67 4.29 1.08
N ASP A 107 -7.86 4.84 2.02
CA ASP A 107 -7.72 6.29 2.25
C ASP A 107 -6.27 6.76 2.33
N ALA A 108 -5.69 7.10 1.19
CA ALA A 108 -4.30 7.56 1.04
C ALA A 108 -3.92 8.83 1.86
N THR A 109 -4.79 9.33 2.69
CA THR A 109 -4.51 10.48 3.57
C THR A 109 -4.25 10.06 5.01
N ASP A 110 -4.52 8.79 5.35
CA ASP A 110 -4.34 8.27 6.69
C ASP A 110 -3.98 6.79 6.70
N TRP A 111 -3.04 6.39 7.53
CA TRP A 111 -2.54 5.01 7.64
C TRP A 111 -2.50 4.50 9.09
N MET A 112 -2.78 5.38 10.05
CA MET A 112 -2.65 5.06 11.47
C MET A 112 -3.89 5.53 12.24
N ASP A 113 -4.27 4.73 13.23
CA ASP A 113 -5.28 5.03 14.23
C ASP A 113 -4.67 4.68 15.60
N SER A 114 -4.07 5.68 16.25
CA SER A 114 -3.22 5.42 17.43
C SER A 114 -4.00 5.08 18.69
N ASP A 115 -5.25 5.53 18.80
CA ASP A 115 -6.08 5.28 19.99
C ASP A 115 -7.26 4.32 19.72
N GLY A 116 -7.54 4.02 18.44
CA GLY A 116 -8.48 3.00 18.03
C GLY A 116 -9.93 3.45 18.04
N ASP A 117 -10.20 4.72 17.83
CA ASP A 117 -11.55 5.26 17.82
C ASP A 117 -12.23 5.26 16.45
N GLY A 118 -11.45 4.98 15.38
CA GLY A 118 -11.92 4.88 14.00
C GLY A 118 -11.76 6.18 13.20
N VAL A 119 -11.07 7.17 13.74
CA VAL A 119 -10.60 8.36 13.02
C VAL A 119 -9.08 8.27 12.89
N GLY A 120 -8.55 8.52 11.70
CA GLY A 120 -7.11 8.44 11.48
C GLY A 120 -6.35 9.59 12.12
N ASP A 121 -5.09 9.32 12.50
CA ASP A 121 -4.24 10.27 13.22
C ASP A 121 -4.11 11.63 12.52
N ASN A 122 -4.18 11.65 11.18
CA ASN A 122 -4.08 12.89 10.40
C ASN A 122 -5.38 13.69 10.37
N ALA A 123 -6.51 13.02 10.53
CA ALA A 123 -7.84 13.63 10.55
C ALA A 123 -8.33 13.94 11.98
N ASP A 124 -7.67 13.33 12.99
CA ASP A 124 -8.01 13.43 14.38
C ASP A 124 -7.33 14.61 15.06
N ALA A 125 -8.09 15.46 15.74
CA ALA A 125 -7.55 16.54 16.57
C ALA A 125 -6.85 16.02 17.84
N PHE A 126 -7.18 14.78 18.28
CA PHE A 126 -6.67 14.16 19.50
C PHE A 126 -6.22 12.71 19.29
N PRO A 127 -5.18 12.44 18.46
CA PRO A 127 -4.78 11.09 18.03
C PRO A 127 -4.33 10.12 19.13
N SER A 128 -4.53 10.44 20.37
CA SER A 128 -4.17 9.64 21.54
C SER A 128 -5.28 9.58 22.57
N ASP A 129 -6.47 10.06 22.24
CA ASP A 129 -7.62 10.09 23.15
C ASP A 129 -8.90 9.67 22.43
N ALA A 130 -9.16 8.37 22.41
CA ALA A 130 -10.31 7.74 21.78
C ALA A 130 -11.70 8.24 22.24
N SER A 131 -11.76 9.21 23.11
CA SER A 131 -13.01 9.88 23.51
C SER A 131 -13.24 11.21 22.82
N GLU A 132 -12.22 11.72 22.11
CA GLU A 132 -12.23 13.00 21.41
C GLU A 132 -11.69 12.85 19.99
N THR A 133 -12.37 13.46 19.02
CA THR A 133 -11.92 13.44 17.61
C THR A 133 -11.87 14.83 16.99
N LEU A 134 -12.59 15.77 17.57
CA LEU A 134 -12.75 17.12 17.05
C LEU A 134 -12.42 18.17 18.10
N ASP A 135 -11.84 19.27 17.64
CA ASP A 135 -11.64 20.51 18.36
C ASP A 135 -12.14 21.65 17.44
N THR A 136 -13.44 21.92 17.51
CA THR A 136 -14.12 22.77 16.53
C THR A 136 -13.66 24.23 16.60
N ASP A 137 -13.30 24.74 17.78
CA ASP A 137 -12.86 26.13 17.95
C ASP A 137 -11.36 26.29 18.18
N SER A 138 -10.65 25.14 18.26
CA SER A 138 -9.19 25.05 18.33
C SER A 138 -8.59 25.63 19.62
N ASP A 139 -9.22 25.40 20.75
CA ASP A 139 -8.72 25.83 22.06
C ASP A 139 -7.92 24.76 22.81
N GLY A 140 -7.93 23.51 22.28
CA GLY A 140 -7.18 22.37 22.82
C GLY A 140 -7.99 21.48 23.76
N VAL A 141 -9.29 21.70 23.87
CA VAL A 141 -10.24 20.81 24.53
C VAL A 141 -11.15 20.18 23.47
N GLY A 142 -11.35 18.88 23.53
CA GLY A 142 -12.18 18.18 22.55
C GLY A 142 -13.66 18.50 22.70
N ASP A 143 -14.38 18.48 21.58
CA ASP A 143 -15.79 18.86 21.53
C ASP A 143 -16.68 18.09 22.53
N ASN A 144 -16.29 16.86 22.91
CA ASN A 144 -17.06 16.07 23.88
C ASN A 144 -16.79 16.48 25.34
N ALA A 145 -15.59 16.98 25.64
CA ALA A 145 -15.19 17.44 26.96
C ALA A 145 -15.46 18.93 27.18
N ASP A 146 -15.65 19.68 26.09
CA ASP A 146 -15.86 21.11 26.09
C ASP A 146 -17.35 21.47 26.32
N ALA A 147 -17.63 22.27 27.31
CA ALA A 147 -18.97 22.80 27.53
C ALA A 147 -19.41 23.82 26.46
N PHE A 148 -18.42 24.39 25.73
CA PHE A 148 -18.64 25.43 24.71
C PHE A 148 -17.86 25.16 23.40
N PRO A 149 -18.10 24.05 22.66
CA PRO A 149 -17.31 23.59 21.56
C PRO A 149 -17.18 24.52 20.33
N ASN A 150 -17.68 25.70 20.40
CA ASN A 150 -17.62 26.73 19.36
C ASN A 150 -17.13 28.08 19.90
N ASN A 151 -16.53 28.10 21.09
CA ASN A 151 -16.07 29.32 21.72
C ASN A 151 -14.73 29.14 22.45
N ALA A 152 -13.66 29.22 21.74
CA ALA A 152 -12.27 29.08 22.21
C ALA A 152 -11.86 29.95 23.42
N SER A 153 -12.75 30.66 24.02
CA SER A 153 -12.51 31.44 25.28
C SER A 153 -13.10 30.77 26.50
N GLU A 154 -13.89 29.75 26.35
CA GLU A 154 -14.64 29.06 27.40
C GLU A 154 -14.59 27.55 27.17
N THR A 155 -14.22 26.79 28.17
CA THR A 155 -14.17 25.32 28.12
C THR A 155 -15.03 24.66 29.21
N LEU A 156 -15.37 25.40 30.27
CA LEU A 156 -16.07 24.90 31.41
C LEU A 156 -17.31 25.73 31.71
N ASP A 157 -18.34 25.04 32.18
CA ASP A 157 -19.54 25.60 32.79
C ASP A 157 -19.75 24.82 34.09
N THR A 158 -19.13 25.29 35.17
CA THR A 158 -19.06 24.54 36.46
C THR A 158 -20.41 24.39 37.14
N ASP A 159 -21.31 25.35 36.99
CA ASP A 159 -22.62 25.31 37.62
C ASP A 159 -23.80 25.02 36.67
N GLY A 160 -23.52 24.99 35.33
CA GLY A 160 -24.46 24.58 34.31
C GLY A 160 -25.53 25.62 33.99
N ASP A 161 -25.21 26.92 34.11
CA ASP A 161 -26.16 27.98 33.82
C ASP A 161 -26.10 28.49 32.37
N GLY A 162 -25.12 28.03 31.61
CA GLY A 162 -24.91 28.36 30.21
C GLY A 162 -23.99 29.57 29.97
N VAL A 163 -23.35 30.09 31.03
CA VAL A 163 -22.28 31.06 30.94
C VAL A 163 -20.97 30.37 31.31
N GLY A 164 -19.94 30.53 30.49
CA GLY A 164 -18.65 29.90 30.76
C GLY A 164 -17.93 30.51 31.95
N ASP A 165 -17.14 29.68 32.63
CA ASP A 165 -16.47 30.06 33.90
C ASP A 165 -15.60 31.30 33.76
N ASN A 166 -15.03 31.58 32.57
CA ASN A 166 -14.21 32.78 32.34
C ASN A 166 -15.04 34.06 32.20
N ALA A 167 -16.27 33.95 31.73
CA ALA A 167 -17.21 35.07 31.55
C ALA A 167 -18.13 35.25 32.73
N ASP A 168 -18.26 34.21 33.56
CA ASP A 168 -19.15 34.26 34.73
C ASP A 168 -18.48 34.87 35.97
N ALA A 169 -19.15 35.82 36.58
CA ALA A 169 -18.70 36.43 37.84
C ALA A 169 -18.88 35.51 39.07
N PHE A 170 -19.70 34.46 38.92
CA PHE A 170 -20.05 33.50 39.98
C PHE A 170 -20.04 32.05 39.50
N PRO A 171 -18.91 31.52 39.03
CA PRO A 171 -18.82 30.22 38.31
C PRO A 171 -19.25 28.96 39.11
N GLY A 172 -19.82 29.08 40.23
CA GLY A 172 -20.33 28.01 41.07
C GLY A 172 -21.72 28.31 41.59
N ASN A 173 -22.46 29.24 41.02
CA ASN A 173 -23.79 29.64 41.46
C ASN A 173 -24.76 29.89 40.31
N ALA A 174 -25.34 28.85 39.76
CA ALA A 174 -26.27 28.87 38.64
C ALA A 174 -27.49 29.80 38.74
N ASN A 175 -27.60 30.61 39.80
CA ASN A 175 -28.66 31.60 39.94
C ASN A 175 -28.16 33.04 39.70
N GLU A 176 -26.88 33.26 39.53
CA GLU A 176 -26.24 34.56 39.35
C GLU A 176 -25.16 34.48 38.27
N THR A 177 -25.35 35.12 37.10
CA THR A 177 -24.47 35.07 35.94
C THR A 177 -23.66 36.36 35.74
N LEU A 178 -23.96 37.48 36.39
CA LEU A 178 -23.36 38.81 36.22
C LEU A 178 -23.09 39.50 37.57
#